data_bef394d10fafedc4ebc4b55e84105b43
#
_entry.id   bef394d10fafedc4ebc4b55e84105b43
#
_cell.length_a   1.000
_cell.length_b   1.000
_cell.length_c   1.000
_cell.angle_alpha   90.00
_cell.angle_beta   90.00
_cell.angle_gamma   90.00
#
_symmetry.space_group_name_H-M   'P 1'
#
loop_
_entity.id
_entity.type
_entity.pdbx_description
1 polymer ?
#
loop_
_entity_poly.entity_id
_entity_poly.type
_entity_poly.pdbx_seq_one_letter_code
_entity_poly.pdbx_strand_id
1 'polypeptide(L)'
;MNTMKKTLLYSLAVMASLALASCAGDYDDWGSPQANEQEASAAKGVTFTNGSEAEASAADADGIINLVTINVTDPNTSSYALKKVKINGDTIPGKLVGNSVQVSASELEELVCSQNKSRASVARDLKVETILSLNLTSGEALAPMGETTGKFTPTATPAIDEQGYYMLGQVNGNEWDATSPVWMNKISDGVYQLKVTTTADKNWFKFYAGSNVASNADDWDTVNKGALGCKENGSEDAFGFIIYNGDSWGELQTPVIPGAGTWIVTLDMNNLTYTVQKPILYMAGEANGWATNDYLTGDDGVHYTGYMYLNQNGFKFCTEPEWKGTNYGANFDTTEGGPDIKMTEAAGYYKVDVDLESKSYVLTPIESIGVIGSASPNGWDSEVPMTYIPYNNETKEIGYWEVKDITLTDGVIKFRGNNDWDCGINWGGTADALTIGGPDMAVTAGTYDIKLYAWANGYAKCVMTKK
;
A
#
# COMPACT_ATOMS: atom_id res chain seq x y z
N MET A 1 58.18 33.74 6.23
CA MET A 1 57.07 34.13 7.16
C MET A 1 55.68 33.95 6.58
N ASN A 2 55.48 33.64 5.28
CA ASN A 2 54.16 33.48 4.65
C ASN A 2 53.62 32.03 4.62
N THR A 3 54.48 31.04 4.77
CA THR A 3 54.05 29.62 4.70
C THR A 3 53.46 29.11 6.02
N MET A 4 54.00 29.57 7.15
CA MET A 4 53.44 29.21 8.48
C MET A 4 52.05 29.79 8.76
N LYS A 5 51.76 31.01 8.24
CA LYS A 5 50.43 31.61 8.40
C LYS A 5 49.35 30.91 7.57
N LYS A 6 49.70 30.35 6.40
CA LYS A 6 48.75 29.59 5.58
C LYS A 6 48.46 28.23 6.19
N THR A 7 49.44 27.55 6.75
CA THR A 7 49.26 26.25 7.43
C THR A 7 48.40 26.40 8.70
N LEU A 8 48.56 27.49 9.45
CA LEU A 8 47.74 27.77 10.63
C LEU A 8 46.27 28.11 10.24
N LEU A 9 46.07 28.80 9.12
CA LEU A 9 44.75 29.14 8.60
C LEU A 9 43.99 27.88 8.10
N TYR A 10 44.69 26.97 7.43
CA TYR A 10 44.12 25.70 6.98
C TYR A 10 43.84 24.73 8.15
N SER A 11 44.68 24.70 9.17
CA SER A 11 44.42 23.91 10.37
C SER A 11 43.26 24.46 11.20
N LEU A 12 43.06 25.78 11.25
CA LEU A 12 41.88 26.38 11.89
C LEU A 12 40.59 26.16 11.09
N ALA A 13 40.67 26.21 9.76
CA ALA A 13 39.53 25.93 8.89
C ALA A 13 39.09 24.44 8.95
N VAL A 14 40.06 23.52 9.04
CA VAL A 14 39.75 22.07 9.21
C VAL A 14 39.21 21.75 10.60
N MET A 15 39.72 22.41 11.66
CA MET A 15 39.14 22.25 13.00
C MET A 15 37.76 22.92 13.12
N ALA A 16 37.52 24.05 12.44
CA ALA A 16 36.17 24.64 12.39
C ALA A 16 35.18 23.78 11.60
N SER A 17 35.60 23.10 10.52
CA SER A 17 34.76 22.19 9.77
C SER A 17 34.48 20.88 10.51
N LEU A 18 35.41 20.39 11.34
CA LEU A 18 35.19 19.22 12.21
C LEU A 18 34.31 19.58 13.42
N ALA A 19 34.36 20.83 13.92
CA ALA A 19 33.44 21.26 14.97
C ALA A 19 32.00 21.50 14.48
N LEU A 20 31.83 21.81 13.16
CA LEU A 20 30.50 21.94 12.56
C LEU A 20 29.88 20.59 12.16
N ALA A 21 30.72 19.54 11.93
CA ALA A 21 30.24 18.19 11.68
C ALA A 21 29.80 17.44 12.97
N SER A 22 30.13 17.98 14.16
CA SER A 22 29.71 17.43 15.45
C SER A 22 28.37 17.98 15.95
N CYS A 23 27.78 18.94 15.24
CA CYS A 23 26.48 19.55 15.53
C CYS A 23 25.44 19.23 14.45
N ALA A 24 25.49 18.07 13.85
CA ALA A 24 24.38 17.50 13.12
C ALA A 24 23.45 16.76 14.10
N GLY A 25 23.18 17.36 15.23
CA GLY A 25 22.02 17.03 16.06
C GLY A 25 20.83 17.72 15.44
N ASP A 26 19.73 17.01 15.39
CA ASP A 26 18.46 17.48 14.91
C ASP A 26 18.05 18.79 15.64
N TYR A 27 18.12 19.91 14.93
CA TYR A 27 17.77 21.22 15.49
C TYR A 27 16.27 21.37 15.81
N ASP A 28 15.46 20.42 15.40
CA ASP A 28 14.02 20.39 15.71
C ASP A 28 13.75 20.12 17.21
N ASP A 29 14.74 19.60 17.94
CA ASP A 29 14.66 19.39 19.40
C ASP A 29 14.52 20.71 20.21
N TRP A 30 14.90 21.83 19.64
CA TRP A 30 14.84 23.14 20.32
C TRP A 30 13.42 23.73 20.37
N GLY A 31 12.57 23.41 19.40
CA GLY A 31 11.19 23.91 19.32
C GLY A 31 10.17 23.06 20.10
N SER A 32 10.45 21.78 20.30
CA SER A 32 9.58 20.84 21.02
C SER A 32 10.40 19.65 21.56
N PRO A 33 11.22 19.86 22.58
CA PRO A 33 12.15 18.84 23.08
C PRO A 33 11.47 17.56 23.62
N GLN A 34 10.14 17.54 23.73
CA GLN A 34 9.35 16.38 24.13
C GLN A 34 8.73 15.63 22.95
N ALA A 35 8.80 16.15 21.73
CA ALA A 35 8.23 15.55 20.53
C ALA A 35 9.23 14.67 19.76
N ASN A 36 10.53 14.89 19.93
CA ASN A 36 11.57 14.15 19.22
C ASN A 36 12.04 12.93 20.03
N GLU A 37 12.21 11.81 19.33
CA GLU A 37 12.78 10.60 19.94
C GLU A 37 14.27 10.84 20.21
N GLN A 38 14.68 10.61 21.45
CA GLN A 38 16.12 10.64 21.80
C GLN A 38 16.84 9.53 21.02
N GLU A 39 17.93 9.86 20.35
CA GLU A 39 18.73 8.90 19.62
C GLU A 39 19.14 7.72 20.52
N ALA A 40 19.01 6.51 20.01
CA ALA A 40 19.42 5.32 20.74
C ALA A 40 20.95 5.25 20.82
N SER A 41 21.48 5.13 22.02
CA SER A 41 22.93 5.02 22.27
C SER A 41 23.28 3.66 22.85
N ALA A 42 24.48 3.17 22.50
CA ALA A 42 25.01 1.93 23.10
C ALA A 42 25.44 2.20 24.55
N ALA A 43 24.85 1.50 25.51
CA ALA A 43 25.25 1.55 26.91
C ALA A 43 26.11 0.34 27.27
N LYS A 44 27.17 0.57 28.06
CA LYS A 44 28.00 -0.54 28.57
C LYS A 44 27.17 -1.42 29.53
N GLY A 45 27.34 -2.74 29.42
CA GLY A 45 26.71 -3.68 30.32
C GLY A 45 25.21 -3.87 30.11
N VAL A 46 24.65 -3.43 28.97
CA VAL A 46 23.29 -3.76 28.55
C VAL A 46 23.34 -4.74 27.38
N THR A 47 22.68 -5.88 27.54
CA THR A 47 22.57 -6.88 26.47
C THR A 47 21.11 -7.25 26.23
N PHE A 48 20.81 -7.52 24.96
CA PHE A 48 19.51 -7.97 24.48
C PHE A 48 19.67 -9.33 23.84
N THR A 49 18.87 -10.27 24.27
CA THR A 49 18.88 -11.65 23.76
C THR A 49 17.45 -12.10 23.46
N ASN A 50 17.31 -13.12 22.65
CA ASN A 50 16.01 -13.71 22.38
C ASN A 50 15.31 -14.12 23.68
N GLY A 51 14.05 -13.78 23.81
CA GLY A 51 13.19 -14.23 24.91
C GLY A 51 12.82 -15.71 24.75
N SER A 52 12.16 -16.27 25.75
CA SER A 52 11.74 -17.67 25.78
C SER A 52 10.75 -18.03 24.66
N GLU A 53 10.06 -17.04 24.12
CA GLU A 53 9.04 -17.18 23.07
C GLU A 53 9.38 -16.34 21.83
N ALA A 54 10.67 -16.13 21.55
CA ALA A 54 11.11 -15.46 20.33
C ALA A 54 10.69 -16.23 19.05
N GLU A 55 10.45 -17.54 19.17
CA GLU A 55 9.76 -18.36 18.16
C GLU A 55 8.42 -18.80 18.74
N ALA A 56 7.35 -18.08 18.40
CA ALA A 56 6.02 -18.27 18.97
C ALA A 56 4.96 -18.57 17.88
N SER A 57 3.91 -19.24 18.32
CA SER A 57 2.67 -19.40 17.55
C SER A 57 1.52 -18.73 18.31
N ALA A 58 0.62 -18.10 17.61
CA ALA A 58 -0.58 -17.53 18.21
C ALA A 58 -1.44 -18.58 18.92
N ALA A 59 -1.40 -19.83 18.44
CA ALA A 59 -2.14 -20.95 19.05
C ALA A 59 -1.60 -21.39 20.42
N ASP A 60 -0.31 -21.17 20.65
CA ASP A 60 0.39 -21.64 21.87
C ASP A 60 0.54 -20.53 22.92
N ALA A 61 0.24 -19.28 22.57
CA ALA A 61 0.44 -18.15 23.44
C ALA A 61 -0.76 -17.92 24.39
N ASP A 62 -0.49 -17.92 25.69
CA ASP A 62 -1.46 -17.55 26.74
C ASP A 62 -1.76 -16.01 26.75
N GLY A 63 -1.91 -15.42 25.57
CA GLY A 63 -2.20 -14.01 25.39
C GLY A 63 -1.00 -13.07 25.47
N ILE A 64 0.18 -13.52 25.92
CA ILE A 64 1.40 -12.72 26.08
C ILE A 64 2.60 -13.49 25.53
N ILE A 65 3.50 -12.80 24.82
CA ILE A 65 4.72 -13.35 24.22
C ILE A 65 5.94 -12.66 24.80
N ASN A 66 6.89 -13.44 25.29
CA ASN A 66 8.19 -12.99 25.81
C ASN A 66 9.21 -12.93 24.65
N LEU A 67 9.31 -11.78 23.99
CA LEU A 67 10.13 -11.65 22.77
C LEU A 67 11.61 -11.44 23.05
N VAL A 68 11.97 -10.66 24.07
CA VAL A 68 13.35 -10.25 24.35
C VAL A 68 13.64 -10.38 25.83
N THR A 69 14.84 -10.90 26.14
CA THR A 69 15.40 -10.88 27.48
C THR A 69 16.48 -9.80 27.58
N ILE A 70 16.36 -8.92 28.56
CA ILE A 70 17.29 -7.83 28.81
C ILE A 70 18.18 -8.21 30.01
N ASN A 71 19.49 -7.99 29.88
CA ASN A 71 20.40 -8.10 31.00
C ASN A 71 21.18 -6.79 31.18
N VAL A 72 21.04 -6.17 32.33
CA VAL A 72 21.73 -4.94 32.72
C VAL A 72 22.71 -5.26 33.84
N THR A 73 24.00 -5.21 33.52
CA THR A 73 25.09 -5.54 34.45
C THR A 73 25.95 -4.34 34.85
N ASP A 74 25.69 -3.14 34.29
CA ASP A 74 26.40 -1.92 34.67
C ASP A 74 26.06 -1.52 36.11
N PRO A 75 27.03 -1.52 37.03
CA PRO A 75 26.80 -1.16 38.44
C PRO A 75 26.41 0.31 38.62
N ASN A 76 26.62 1.14 37.60
CA ASN A 76 26.24 2.56 37.64
C ASN A 76 24.78 2.79 37.22
N THR A 77 24.07 1.77 36.79
CA THR A 77 22.64 1.88 36.47
C THR A 77 21.79 1.96 37.73
N SER A 78 21.05 3.07 37.89
CA SER A 78 20.13 3.25 39.00
C SER A 78 18.74 2.68 38.73
N SER A 79 18.26 2.80 37.51
CA SER A 79 16.99 2.23 37.02
C SER A 79 16.95 2.11 35.50
N TYR A 80 16.08 1.24 35.00
CA TYR A 80 15.78 1.15 33.57
C TYR A 80 14.31 0.77 33.36
N ALA A 81 13.78 1.17 32.21
CA ALA A 81 12.42 0.88 31.77
C ALA A 81 12.37 0.65 30.25
N LEU A 82 11.36 -0.04 29.77
CA LEU A 82 11.09 -0.15 28.36
C LEU A 82 10.57 1.20 27.82
N LYS A 83 11.23 1.73 26.79
CA LYS A 83 10.78 2.93 26.09
C LYS A 83 9.93 2.55 24.85
N LYS A 84 10.42 1.61 24.05
CA LYS A 84 9.76 1.23 22.79
C LYS A 84 10.14 -0.19 22.35
N VAL A 85 9.21 -0.87 21.69
CA VAL A 85 9.44 -2.10 20.92
C VAL A 85 8.97 -1.87 19.50
N LYS A 86 9.75 -2.32 18.52
CA LYS A 86 9.36 -2.34 17.12
C LYS A 86 9.50 -3.74 16.55
N ILE A 87 8.57 -4.10 15.68
CA ILE A 87 8.59 -5.34 14.91
C ILE A 87 8.66 -4.99 13.43
N ASN A 88 9.75 -5.37 12.76
CA ASN A 88 10.00 -5.06 11.35
C ASN A 88 9.87 -3.55 11.03
N GLY A 89 10.23 -2.68 11.99
CA GLY A 89 10.14 -1.23 11.86
C GLY A 89 8.90 -0.58 12.49
N ASP A 90 7.80 -1.30 12.66
CA ASP A 90 6.56 -0.77 13.24
C ASP A 90 6.52 -0.92 14.76
N THR A 91 6.02 0.11 15.44
CA THR A 91 5.90 0.12 16.91
C THR A 91 4.73 -0.73 17.37
N ILE A 92 4.98 -1.55 18.40
CA ILE A 92 3.96 -2.33 19.08
C ILE A 92 3.95 -1.98 20.60
N PRO A 93 2.78 -1.97 21.28
CA PRO A 93 2.73 -1.85 22.72
C PRO A 93 3.50 -3.00 23.40
N GLY A 94 4.36 -2.67 24.36
CA GLY A 94 5.14 -3.67 25.09
C GLY A 94 5.28 -3.30 26.56
N LYS A 95 5.60 -4.29 27.39
CA LYS A 95 5.86 -4.13 28.81
C LYS A 95 7.16 -4.84 29.19
N LEU A 96 7.89 -4.24 30.13
CA LEU A 96 9.02 -4.89 30.77
C LEU A 96 8.53 -5.51 32.09
N VAL A 97 8.61 -6.85 32.20
CA VAL A 97 8.25 -7.61 33.38
C VAL A 97 9.48 -8.40 33.85
N GLY A 98 10.06 -7.99 34.98
CA GLY A 98 11.38 -8.47 35.39
C GLY A 98 12.42 -8.02 34.37
N ASN A 99 12.99 -8.98 33.65
CA ASN A 99 13.95 -8.75 32.56
C ASN A 99 13.39 -9.15 31.18
N SER A 100 12.11 -9.49 31.09
CA SER A 100 11.46 -9.89 29.85
C SER A 100 10.67 -8.75 29.23
N VAL A 101 10.85 -8.51 27.93
CA VAL A 101 9.98 -7.64 27.11
C VAL A 101 8.83 -8.49 26.61
N GLN A 102 7.64 -8.09 27.01
CA GLN A 102 6.38 -8.78 26.73
C GLN A 102 5.52 -7.95 25.80
N VAL A 103 4.89 -8.60 24.81
CA VAL A 103 3.87 -8.04 23.93
C VAL A 103 2.60 -8.87 23.98
N SER A 104 1.46 -8.30 23.60
CA SER A 104 0.22 -9.05 23.41
C SER A 104 0.34 -9.96 22.17
N ALA A 105 -0.06 -11.21 22.30
CA ALA A 105 -0.06 -12.18 21.19
C ALA A 105 -1.02 -11.73 20.07
N SER A 106 -2.20 -11.20 20.42
CA SER A 106 -3.18 -10.71 19.45
C SER A 106 -2.70 -9.45 18.71
N GLU A 107 -2.08 -8.49 19.42
CA GLU A 107 -1.52 -7.29 18.79
C GLU A 107 -0.34 -7.65 17.87
N LEU A 108 0.52 -8.61 18.26
CA LEU A 108 1.60 -9.10 17.43
C LEU A 108 1.06 -9.81 16.17
N GLU A 109 0.02 -10.62 16.32
CA GLU A 109 -0.63 -11.31 15.19
C GLU A 109 -1.22 -10.30 14.20
N GLU A 110 -1.99 -9.32 14.67
CA GLU A 110 -2.59 -8.27 13.83
C GLU A 110 -1.49 -7.48 13.09
N LEU A 111 -0.42 -7.09 13.78
CA LEU A 111 0.68 -6.35 13.19
C LEU A 111 1.38 -7.18 12.08
N VAL A 112 1.77 -8.40 12.39
CA VAL A 112 2.48 -9.30 11.46
C VAL A 112 1.61 -9.64 10.25
N CYS A 113 0.33 -9.89 10.45
CA CYS A 113 -0.62 -10.14 9.35
C CYS A 113 -0.81 -8.90 8.48
N SER A 114 -0.92 -7.71 9.08
CA SER A 114 -1.07 -6.45 8.36
C SER A 114 0.16 -6.13 7.49
N GLN A 115 1.37 -6.30 8.03
CA GLN A 115 2.62 -6.13 7.30
C GLN A 115 2.73 -7.05 6.07
N ASN A 116 2.17 -8.24 6.16
CA ASN A 116 2.21 -9.25 5.09
C ASN A 116 0.93 -9.31 4.25
N LYS A 117 -0.08 -8.52 4.56
CA LYS A 117 -1.44 -8.57 3.96
C LYS A 117 -1.99 -10.00 3.89
N SER A 118 -1.79 -10.78 4.94
CA SER A 118 -2.13 -12.20 4.96
C SER A 118 -2.29 -12.70 6.40
N ARG A 119 -3.34 -13.48 6.65
CA ARG A 119 -3.59 -14.25 7.87
C ARG A 119 -3.18 -15.72 7.74
N ALA A 120 -2.51 -16.10 6.64
CA ALA A 120 -2.04 -17.47 6.46
C ALA A 120 -1.19 -17.93 7.66
N SER A 121 -1.45 -19.13 8.16
CA SER A 121 -0.73 -19.73 9.29
C SER A 121 0.64 -20.24 8.85
N VAL A 122 1.52 -19.31 8.48
CA VAL A 122 2.90 -19.57 8.03
C VAL A 122 3.86 -18.81 8.93
N ALA A 123 4.93 -19.46 9.37
CA ALA A 123 5.95 -18.80 10.17
C ALA A 123 6.61 -17.65 9.43
N ARG A 124 6.68 -16.48 10.07
CA ARG A 124 7.24 -15.23 9.53
C ARG A 124 8.37 -14.74 10.40
N ASP A 125 9.45 -14.32 9.77
CA ASP A 125 10.61 -13.80 10.48
C ASP A 125 10.29 -12.43 11.11
N LEU A 126 10.76 -12.23 12.33
CA LEU A 126 10.65 -10.98 13.07
C LEU A 126 12.03 -10.36 13.24
N LYS A 127 12.14 -9.08 12.94
CA LYS A 127 13.21 -8.21 13.43
C LYS A 127 12.64 -7.41 14.59
N VAL A 128 13.18 -7.63 15.81
CA VAL A 128 12.70 -6.99 17.02
C VAL A 128 13.70 -5.94 17.47
N GLU A 129 13.31 -4.67 17.43
CA GLU A 129 14.11 -3.56 17.96
C GLU A 129 13.55 -3.16 19.32
N THR A 130 14.40 -3.17 20.35
CA THR A 130 14.02 -2.80 21.72
C THR A 130 14.83 -1.59 22.16
N ILE A 131 14.15 -0.56 22.62
CA ILE A 131 14.77 0.66 23.15
C ILE A 131 14.41 0.78 24.64
N LEU A 132 15.40 0.98 25.48
CA LEU A 132 15.23 1.24 26.91
C LEU A 132 15.41 2.73 27.23
N SER A 133 14.85 3.15 28.33
CA SER A 133 15.26 4.34 29.07
C SER A 133 16.09 3.87 30.27
N LEU A 134 17.34 4.28 30.35
CA LEU A 134 18.29 3.85 31.37
C LEU A 134 18.81 5.09 32.09
N ASN A 135 18.71 5.11 33.42
CA ASN A 135 19.21 6.18 34.24
C ASN A 135 20.47 5.70 35.00
N LEU A 136 21.52 6.49 34.95
CA LEU A 136 22.77 6.24 35.67
C LEU A 136 22.76 6.90 37.04
N THR A 137 23.58 6.41 37.95
CA THR A 137 23.80 7.02 39.27
C THR A 137 24.43 8.41 39.18
N SER A 138 25.07 8.74 38.07
CA SER A 138 25.57 10.10 37.74
C SER A 138 24.45 11.12 37.43
N GLY A 139 23.20 10.66 37.26
CA GLY A 139 22.06 11.48 36.79
C GLY A 139 21.96 11.55 35.28
N GLU A 140 22.86 10.93 34.53
CA GLU A 140 22.79 10.85 33.06
C GLU A 140 21.70 9.85 32.64
N ALA A 141 20.94 10.19 31.59
CA ALA A 141 19.96 9.31 30.96
C ALA A 141 20.46 8.82 29.61
N LEU A 142 20.36 7.51 29.36
CA LEU A 142 20.76 6.87 28.11
C LEU A 142 19.55 6.14 27.51
N ALA A 143 19.57 5.95 26.18
CA ALA A 143 18.56 5.19 25.44
C ALA A 143 19.21 4.02 24.66
N PRO A 144 19.69 2.96 25.34
CA PRO A 144 20.29 1.82 24.66
C PRO A 144 19.25 1.10 23.81
N MET A 145 19.66 0.75 22.59
CA MET A 145 18.89 -0.05 21.64
C MET A 145 19.56 -1.40 21.41
N GLY A 146 18.75 -2.44 21.30
CA GLY A 146 19.19 -3.77 20.89
C GLY A 146 18.27 -4.36 19.84
N GLU A 147 18.86 -5.15 18.96
CA GLU A 147 18.14 -5.91 17.94
C GLU A 147 18.22 -7.41 18.28
N THR A 148 17.09 -8.09 18.15
CA THR A 148 16.99 -9.55 18.20
C THR A 148 16.13 -10.02 17.03
N THR A 149 16.16 -11.32 16.76
CA THR A 149 15.36 -11.94 15.71
C THR A 149 14.46 -13.00 16.31
N GLY A 150 13.31 -13.23 15.68
CA GLY A 150 12.39 -14.27 16.10
C GLY A 150 11.54 -14.77 14.95
N LYS A 151 10.53 -15.57 15.26
CA LYS A 151 9.51 -16.02 14.32
C LYS A 151 8.14 -16.01 14.97
N PHE A 152 7.14 -15.69 14.19
CA PHE A 152 5.75 -15.75 14.64
C PHE A 152 4.88 -16.46 13.61
N THR A 153 4.07 -17.40 14.08
CA THR A 153 3.08 -18.13 13.25
C THR A 153 1.68 -17.71 13.66
N PRO A 154 0.91 -17.06 12.76
CA PRO A 154 -0.48 -16.68 13.01
C PRO A 154 -1.38 -17.89 13.30
N THR A 155 -2.55 -17.62 13.86
CA THR A 155 -3.59 -18.63 14.13
C THR A 155 -3.94 -19.40 12.86
N ALA A 156 -4.24 -20.70 13.02
CA ALA A 156 -4.65 -21.56 11.91
C ALA A 156 -5.92 -21.02 11.24
N THR A 157 -5.93 -21.01 9.92
CA THR A 157 -7.07 -20.58 9.11
C THR A 157 -8.13 -21.70 9.02
N PRO A 158 -9.42 -21.36 8.84
CA PRO A 158 -10.44 -22.35 8.55
C PRO A 158 -10.13 -23.13 7.26
N ALA A 159 -10.58 -24.37 7.19
CA ALA A 159 -10.45 -25.14 5.97
C ALA A 159 -11.22 -24.49 4.81
N ILE A 160 -10.66 -24.57 3.61
CA ILE A 160 -11.32 -24.09 2.40
C ILE A 160 -12.51 -25.00 2.09
N ASP A 161 -13.68 -24.41 1.83
CA ASP A 161 -14.87 -25.17 1.49
C ASP A 161 -14.75 -25.79 0.09
N GLU A 162 -14.91 -27.12 0.01
CA GLU A 162 -14.77 -27.86 -1.26
C GLU A 162 -15.88 -27.51 -2.26
N GLN A 163 -17.03 -27.04 -1.78
CA GLN A 163 -18.14 -26.60 -2.64
C GLN A 163 -18.00 -25.16 -3.10
N GLY A 164 -16.92 -24.47 -2.68
CA GLY A 164 -16.64 -23.09 -3.05
C GLY A 164 -17.40 -22.08 -2.18
N TYR A 165 -17.53 -20.86 -2.73
CA TYR A 165 -18.12 -19.73 -2.01
C TYR A 165 -19.09 -18.96 -2.89
N TYR A 166 -20.01 -18.26 -2.24
CA TYR A 166 -20.95 -17.36 -2.89
C TYR A 166 -21.11 -16.08 -2.08
N MET A 167 -21.71 -15.08 -2.70
CA MET A 167 -22.03 -13.81 -2.05
C MET A 167 -23.54 -13.69 -1.87
N LEU A 168 -23.96 -13.14 -0.73
CA LEU A 168 -25.29 -12.60 -0.49
C LEU A 168 -25.18 -11.14 -0.11
N GLY A 169 -26.23 -10.39 -0.43
CA GLY A 169 -26.30 -8.96 -0.11
C GLY A 169 -26.88 -8.14 -1.24
N GLN A 170 -26.62 -6.85 -1.22
CA GLN A 170 -27.06 -5.90 -2.24
C GLN A 170 -26.13 -5.95 -3.48
N VAL A 171 -26.01 -7.14 -4.05
CA VAL A 171 -25.13 -7.46 -5.17
C VAL A 171 -25.88 -8.26 -6.21
N ASN A 172 -25.78 -7.91 -7.49
CA ASN A 172 -26.44 -8.58 -8.62
C ASN A 172 -27.96 -8.80 -8.42
N GLY A 173 -28.63 -7.92 -7.63
CA GLY A 173 -30.04 -8.01 -7.32
C GLY A 173 -30.42 -9.16 -6.34
N ASN A 174 -29.45 -9.74 -5.63
CA ASN A 174 -29.68 -10.87 -4.74
C ASN A 174 -30.51 -10.54 -3.49
N GLU A 175 -30.30 -9.33 -2.88
CA GLU A 175 -31.04 -8.85 -1.70
C GLU A 175 -31.08 -9.86 -0.52
N TRP A 176 -29.97 -10.53 -0.24
CA TRP A 176 -29.78 -11.52 0.85
C TRP A 176 -30.57 -12.84 0.67
N ASP A 177 -30.96 -13.17 -0.55
CA ASP A 177 -31.70 -14.41 -0.84
C ASP A 177 -30.75 -15.60 -0.98
N ALA A 178 -30.71 -16.45 0.03
CA ALA A 178 -29.91 -17.70 0.03
C ALA A 178 -30.45 -18.78 -0.91
N THR A 179 -31.71 -18.68 -1.35
CA THR A 179 -32.29 -19.65 -2.31
C THR A 179 -31.84 -19.38 -3.74
N SER A 180 -31.30 -18.17 -3.99
CA SER A 180 -30.75 -17.75 -5.28
C SER A 180 -29.33 -17.18 -5.13
N PRO A 181 -28.38 -17.98 -4.63
CA PRO A 181 -27.06 -17.50 -4.27
C PRO A 181 -26.24 -17.06 -5.49
N VAL A 182 -25.43 -16.00 -5.33
CA VAL A 182 -24.52 -15.53 -6.38
C VAL A 182 -23.17 -16.23 -6.20
N TRP A 183 -22.93 -17.28 -6.97
CA TRP A 183 -21.71 -18.07 -6.89
C TRP A 183 -20.49 -17.30 -7.38
N MET A 184 -19.39 -17.45 -6.65
CA MET A 184 -18.08 -16.93 -7.04
C MET A 184 -17.35 -17.93 -7.93
N ASN A 185 -16.65 -17.43 -8.95
CA ASN A 185 -15.83 -18.25 -9.82
C ASN A 185 -14.49 -18.56 -9.13
N LYS A 186 -14.13 -19.83 -9.04
CA LYS A 186 -12.79 -20.23 -8.60
C LYS A 186 -11.79 -19.88 -9.68
N ILE A 187 -10.87 -18.97 -9.37
CA ILE A 187 -9.80 -18.52 -10.31
C ILE A 187 -8.46 -19.22 -10.05
N SER A 188 -8.23 -19.66 -8.81
CA SER A 188 -7.13 -20.55 -8.42
C SER A 188 -7.49 -21.29 -7.12
N ASP A 189 -6.62 -22.18 -6.65
CA ASP A 189 -6.87 -22.89 -5.39
C ASP A 189 -7.01 -21.92 -4.23
N GLY A 190 -8.16 -21.96 -3.55
CA GLY A 190 -8.51 -21.08 -2.43
C GLY A 190 -8.85 -19.64 -2.80
N VAL A 191 -8.83 -19.26 -4.08
CA VAL A 191 -9.14 -17.89 -4.52
C VAL A 191 -10.36 -17.88 -5.42
N TYR A 192 -11.31 -17.02 -5.08
CA TYR A 192 -12.61 -16.91 -5.73
C TYR A 192 -12.87 -15.47 -6.13
N GLN A 193 -13.49 -15.25 -7.28
CA GLN A 193 -13.75 -13.92 -7.81
C GLN A 193 -15.18 -13.82 -8.35
N LEU A 194 -15.77 -12.66 -8.18
CA LEU A 194 -17.09 -12.34 -8.72
C LEU A 194 -17.09 -10.92 -9.31
N LYS A 195 -17.60 -10.79 -10.53
CA LYS A 195 -18.01 -9.50 -11.09
C LYS A 195 -19.41 -9.19 -10.56
N VAL A 196 -19.54 -8.10 -9.80
CA VAL A 196 -20.81 -7.68 -9.20
C VAL A 196 -21.29 -6.36 -9.78
N THR A 197 -22.61 -6.22 -9.86
CA THR A 197 -23.28 -4.95 -10.19
C THR A 197 -24.04 -4.47 -8.96
N THR A 198 -23.84 -3.19 -8.63
CA THR A 198 -24.45 -2.52 -7.49
C THR A 198 -25.26 -1.30 -7.97
N THR A 199 -26.24 -0.85 -7.20
CA THR A 199 -27.17 0.22 -7.60
C THR A 199 -27.32 1.33 -6.57
N ALA A 200 -26.81 1.16 -5.36
CA ALA A 200 -26.89 2.12 -4.26
C ALA A 200 -25.52 2.75 -3.94
N ASP A 201 -25.50 3.80 -3.12
CA ASP A 201 -24.27 4.41 -2.62
C ASP A 201 -23.52 3.50 -1.67
N LYS A 202 -24.22 2.62 -0.96
CA LYS A 202 -23.66 1.59 -0.07
C LYS A 202 -24.36 0.28 -0.33
N ASN A 203 -23.59 -0.74 -0.66
CA ASN A 203 -24.12 -2.05 -1.02
C ASN A 203 -23.51 -3.10 -0.09
N TRP A 204 -24.28 -3.55 0.89
CA TRP A 204 -23.87 -4.48 1.94
C TRP A 204 -23.76 -5.90 1.39
N PHE A 205 -22.72 -6.64 1.79
CA PHE A 205 -22.53 -8.02 1.35
C PHE A 205 -21.78 -8.86 2.40
N LYS A 206 -21.87 -10.15 2.26
CA LYS A 206 -21.03 -11.15 2.94
C LYS A 206 -20.72 -12.30 1.99
N PHE A 207 -19.66 -13.03 2.31
CA PHE A 207 -19.37 -14.31 1.67
C PHE A 207 -19.90 -15.45 2.52
N TYR A 208 -20.21 -16.57 1.87
CA TYR A 208 -20.76 -17.75 2.52
C TYR A 208 -20.13 -19.01 1.95
N ALA A 209 -19.82 -19.97 2.82
CA ALA A 209 -19.35 -21.29 2.42
C ALA A 209 -20.43 -22.08 1.68
N GLY A 210 -20.09 -22.68 0.56
CA GLY A 210 -21.01 -23.39 -0.32
C GLY A 210 -21.69 -24.57 0.36
N SER A 211 -20.97 -25.31 1.21
CA SER A 211 -21.53 -26.45 1.96
C SER A 211 -22.67 -26.05 2.90
N ASN A 212 -22.71 -24.83 3.39
CA ASN A 212 -23.77 -24.34 4.26
C ASN A 212 -25.07 -24.06 3.50
N VAL A 213 -25.00 -23.76 2.20
CA VAL A 213 -26.17 -23.45 1.38
C VAL A 213 -26.74 -24.69 0.68
N ALA A 214 -25.87 -25.55 0.17
CA ALA A 214 -26.24 -26.65 -0.71
C ALA A 214 -27.39 -27.55 -0.17
N SER A 215 -27.56 -27.59 1.16
CA SER A 215 -28.61 -28.43 1.82
C SER A 215 -29.59 -27.63 2.67
N ASN A 216 -29.41 -26.31 2.85
CA ASN A 216 -30.08 -25.54 3.90
C ASN A 216 -30.44 -24.11 3.48
N ALA A 217 -30.67 -23.84 2.20
CA ALA A 217 -30.98 -22.49 1.71
C ALA A 217 -32.20 -21.82 2.38
N ASP A 218 -33.17 -22.63 2.85
CA ASP A 218 -34.35 -22.16 3.57
C ASP A 218 -34.10 -21.96 5.08
N ASP A 219 -32.95 -22.38 5.61
CA ASP A 219 -32.56 -22.23 7.01
C ASP A 219 -31.47 -21.19 7.17
N TRP A 220 -31.88 -19.94 7.36
CA TRP A 220 -30.95 -18.80 7.49
C TRP A 220 -29.93 -18.96 8.63
N ASP A 221 -30.33 -19.56 9.74
CA ASP A 221 -29.44 -19.77 10.88
C ASP A 221 -28.27 -20.70 10.51
N THR A 222 -28.56 -21.73 9.73
CA THR A 222 -27.53 -22.65 9.23
C THR A 222 -26.68 -21.98 8.15
N VAL A 223 -27.26 -21.27 7.20
CA VAL A 223 -26.54 -20.52 6.18
C VAL A 223 -25.58 -19.53 6.84
N ASN A 224 -26.06 -18.78 7.83
CA ASN A 224 -25.28 -17.74 8.50
C ASN A 224 -24.11 -18.28 9.36
N LYS A 225 -24.10 -19.56 9.72
CA LYS A 225 -22.94 -20.19 10.39
C LYS A 225 -21.69 -20.19 9.50
N GLY A 226 -21.86 -20.28 8.19
CA GLY A 226 -20.76 -20.21 7.20
C GLY A 226 -20.48 -18.80 6.68
N ALA A 227 -20.98 -17.78 7.35
CA ALA A 227 -20.74 -16.39 6.94
C ALA A 227 -19.31 -15.95 7.17
N LEU A 228 -18.79 -15.17 6.21
CA LEU A 228 -17.49 -14.50 6.24
C LEU A 228 -17.71 -13.03 5.96
N GLY A 229 -17.04 -12.16 6.68
CA GLY A 229 -17.19 -10.70 6.53
C GLY A 229 -15.90 -9.97 6.91
N CYS A 230 -16.03 -8.84 7.59
CA CYS A 230 -14.92 -7.99 7.98
C CYS A 230 -14.93 -7.69 9.49
N LYS A 231 -13.91 -6.97 9.98
CA LYS A 231 -13.79 -6.56 11.39
C LYS A 231 -14.66 -5.34 11.73
N GLU A 232 -14.81 -4.40 10.78
CA GLU A 232 -15.53 -3.14 11.00
C GLU A 232 -16.83 -3.10 10.18
N ASN A 233 -17.95 -2.90 10.86
CA ASN A 233 -19.26 -2.85 10.20
C ASN A 233 -19.36 -1.65 9.26
N GLY A 234 -19.65 -1.90 7.99
CA GLY A 234 -19.76 -0.87 6.96
C GLY A 234 -18.40 -0.43 6.40
N SER A 235 -17.32 -1.22 6.58
CA SER A 235 -16.04 -0.92 5.93
C SER A 235 -16.21 -0.84 4.42
N GLU A 236 -15.70 0.25 3.84
CA GLU A 236 -15.64 0.54 2.41
C GLU A 236 -14.21 0.34 1.85
N ASP A 237 -13.34 -0.29 2.63
CA ASP A 237 -11.95 -0.50 2.26
C ASP A 237 -11.82 -1.41 1.04
N ALA A 238 -10.94 -1.03 0.11
CA ALA A 238 -10.64 -1.82 -1.08
C ALA A 238 -9.96 -3.16 -0.78
N PHE A 239 -9.40 -3.30 0.42
CA PHE A 239 -8.78 -4.52 0.94
C PHE A 239 -9.22 -4.73 2.39
N GLY A 240 -9.57 -5.95 2.75
CA GLY A 240 -9.92 -6.31 4.13
C GLY A 240 -9.49 -7.73 4.50
N PHE A 241 -9.34 -7.94 5.80
CA PHE A 241 -9.18 -9.30 6.34
C PHE A 241 -10.55 -9.94 6.55
N ILE A 242 -10.64 -11.23 6.24
CA ILE A 242 -11.83 -12.03 6.51
C ILE A 242 -11.92 -12.30 8.01
N ILE A 243 -13.10 -12.06 8.54
CA ILE A 243 -13.56 -12.49 9.87
C ILE A 243 -14.68 -13.52 9.69
N TYR A 244 -14.67 -14.55 10.51
CA TYR A 244 -15.66 -15.63 10.49
C TYR A 244 -16.27 -15.85 11.88
N ASN A 245 -17.34 -16.63 11.96
CA ASN A 245 -17.99 -16.90 13.25
C ASN A 245 -17.04 -17.65 14.22
N GLY A 246 -16.82 -17.06 15.39
CA GLY A 246 -15.90 -17.59 16.39
C GLY A 246 -14.42 -17.25 16.16
N ASP A 247 -14.14 -16.28 15.29
CA ASP A 247 -12.78 -15.79 15.02
C ASP A 247 -12.20 -15.08 16.26
N SER A 248 -10.92 -15.35 16.56
CA SER A 248 -10.18 -14.69 17.65
C SER A 248 -9.95 -13.19 17.40
N TRP A 249 -10.06 -12.73 16.16
CA TRP A 249 -9.84 -11.32 15.77
C TRP A 249 -11.02 -10.40 16.08
N GLY A 250 -12.17 -10.94 16.45
CA GLY A 250 -13.35 -10.20 16.85
C GLY A 250 -14.66 -10.69 16.26
N GLU A 251 -15.69 -9.89 16.41
CA GLU A 251 -17.01 -10.20 15.89
C GLU A 251 -17.08 -10.01 14.37
N LEU A 252 -17.73 -10.95 13.70
CA LEU A 252 -18.00 -10.88 12.27
C LEU A 252 -18.92 -9.72 11.93
N GLN A 253 -18.45 -8.77 11.14
CA GLN A 253 -19.18 -7.62 10.66
C GLN A 253 -19.42 -7.67 9.16
N THR A 254 -20.15 -6.70 8.63
CA THR A 254 -20.57 -6.68 7.22
C THR A 254 -19.84 -5.58 6.46
N PRO A 255 -19.03 -5.91 5.42
CA PRO A 255 -18.41 -4.93 4.53
C PRO A 255 -19.43 -4.33 3.55
N VAL A 256 -19.02 -3.25 2.87
CA VAL A 256 -19.80 -2.48 1.92
C VAL A 256 -19.01 -2.29 0.63
N ILE A 257 -19.66 -2.42 -0.51
CA ILE A 257 -19.16 -1.95 -1.80
C ILE A 257 -19.61 -0.49 -1.97
N PRO A 258 -18.68 0.48 -2.10
CA PRO A 258 -19.02 1.89 -2.19
C PRO A 258 -19.53 2.27 -3.59
N GLY A 259 -20.72 2.83 -3.67
CA GLY A 259 -21.31 3.35 -4.90
C GLY A 259 -21.92 2.32 -5.84
N ALA A 260 -22.67 2.83 -6.79
CA ALA A 260 -23.26 2.07 -7.89
C ALA A 260 -22.20 1.75 -8.96
N GLY A 261 -22.46 0.73 -9.76
CA GLY A 261 -21.64 0.32 -10.91
C GLY A 261 -21.19 -1.12 -10.85
N THR A 262 -20.18 -1.42 -11.66
CA THR A 262 -19.56 -2.75 -11.69
C THR A 262 -18.30 -2.78 -10.84
N TRP A 263 -18.11 -3.88 -10.12
CA TRP A 263 -16.99 -4.13 -9.24
C TRP A 263 -16.47 -5.56 -9.42
N ILE A 264 -15.22 -5.75 -9.12
CA ILE A 264 -14.60 -7.07 -9.00
C ILE A 264 -14.35 -7.31 -7.52
N VAL A 265 -14.97 -8.37 -6.99
CA VAL A 265 -14.78 -8.79 -5.61
C VAL A 265 -14.02 -10.10 -5.62
N THR A 266 -12.89 -10.13 -4.93
CA THR A 266 -12.05 -11.33 -4.80
C THR A 266 -12.02 -11.76 -3.35
N LEU A 267 -12.24 -13.05 -3.09
CA LEU A 267 -12.09 -13.74 -1.82
C LEU A 267 -10.87 -14.65 -1.90
N ASP A 268 -9.87 -14.43 -1.07
CA ASP A 268 -8.68 -15.28 -0.93
C ASP A 268 -8.68 -15.98 0.43
N MET A 269 -9.08 -17.23 0.42
CA MET A 269 -9.15 -18.07 1.62
C MET A 269 -7.79 -18.59 2.08
N ASN A 270 -6.77 -18.57 1.21
CA ASN A 270 -5.40 -18.92 1.61
C ASN A 270 -4.80 -17.86 2.54
N ASN A 271 -5.13 -16.59 2.25
CA ASN A 271 -4.67 -15.44 3.03
C ASN A 271 -5.72 -14.90 4.00
N LEU A 272 -6.95 -15.42 3.97
CA LEU A 272 -8.12 -14.87 4.68
C LEU A 272 -8.27 -13.37 4.43
N THR A 273 -8.37 -13.00 3.17
CA THR A 273 -8.51 -11.61 2.73
C THR A 273 -9.59 -11.48 1.66
N TYR A 274 -10.07 -10.27 1.48
CA TYR A 274 -10.89 -9.92 0.33
C TYR A 274 -10.43 -8.59 -0.27
N THR A 275 -10.75 -8.40 -1.55
CA THR A 275 -10.61 -7.10 -2.22
C THR A 275 -11.89 -6.71 -2.93
N VAL A 276 -12.16 -5.41 -2.98
CA VAL A 276 -13.25 -4.77 -3.72
C VAL A 276 -12.62 -3.71 -4.60
N GLN A 277 -12.67 -3.88 -5.92
CA GLN A 277 -12.04 -2.95 -6.83
C GLN A 277 -12.87 -2.72 -8.09
N LYS A 278 -12.70 -1.57 -8.74
CA LYS A 278 -13.28 -1.34 -10.07
C LYS A 278 -12.64 -2.30 -11.07
N PRO A 279 -13.36 -2.65 -12.17
CA PRO A 279 -12.77 -3.42 -13.25
C PRO A 279 -11.50 -2.75 -13.77
N ILE A 280 -10.46 -3.55 -13.97
CA ILE A 280 -9.17 -3.10 -14.49
C ILE A 280 -8.89 -3.86 -15.78
N LEU A 281 -8.39 -3.13 -16.77
CA LEU A 281 -7.78 -3.68 -17.96
C LEU A 281 -6.30 -3.29 -17.95
N TYR A 282 -5.42 -4.25 -18.07
CA TYR A 282 -3.98 -4.02 -18.09
C TYR A 282 -3.49 -3.86 -19.52
N MET A 283 -2.50 -2.98 -19.73
CA MET A 283 -1.76 -2.90 -20.98
C MET A 283 -0.34 -3.40 -20.74
N ALA A 284 0.13 -4.24 -21.65
CA ALA A 284 1.51 -4.67 -21.72
C ALA A 284 2.00 -4.55 -23.15
N GLY A 285 3.18 -3.97 -23.33
CA GLY A 285 3.75 -3.75 -24.65
C GLY A 285 5.24 -3.40 -24.60
N GLU A 286 5.82 -3.16 -25.75
CA GLU A 286 7.24 -2.80 -25.86
C GLU A 286 7.56 -1.52 -25.06
N ALA A 287 6.59 -0.59 -24.98
CA ALA A 287 6.74 0.68 -24.27
C ALA A 287 6.93 0.55 -22.75
N ASN A 288 6.51 -0.56 -22.16
CA ASN A 288 6.65 -0.84 -20.73
C ASN A 288 7.36 -2.18 -20.44
N GLY A 289 8.12 -2.69 -21.43
CA GLY A 289 8.88 -3.93 -21.30
C GLY A 289 8.01 -5.18 -21.15
N TRP A 290 6.79 -5.16 -21.68
CA TRP A 290 5.80 -6.24 -21.61
C TRP A 290 5.34 -6.57 -20.18
N ALA A 291 5.50 -5.63 -19.24
CA ALA A 291 4.97 -5.77 -17.90
C ALA A 291 3.50 -5.33 -17.86
N THR A 292 2.66 -6.05 -17.12
CA THR A 292 1.24 -5.73 -16.91
C THR A 292 1.07 -4.71 -15.78
N ASN A 293 1.77 -3.58 -15.87
CA ASN A 293 1.82 -2.54 -14.84
C ASN A 293 1.24 -1.19 -15.27
N ASP A 294 0.82 -1.06 -16.52
CA ASP A 294 -0.02 0.04 -16.98
C ASP A 294 -1.46 -0.46 -17.08
N TYR A 295 -2.42 0.31 -16.58
CA TYR A 295 -3.80 -0.14 -16.50
C TYR A 295 -4.80 0.96 -16.84
N LEU A 296 -5.97 0.51 -17.27
CA LEU A 296 -7.15 1.29 -17.54
C LEU A 296 -8.25 0.88 -16.57
N THR A 297 -9.08 1.80 -16.16
CA THR A 297 -10.23 1.54 -15.29
C THR A 297 -11.53 1.84 -15.99
N GLY A 298 -12.60 1.19 -15.58
CA GLY A 298 -13.94 1.41 -16.09
C GLY A 298 -15.00 1.10 -15.03
N ASP A 299 -16.20 1.62 -15.22
CA ASP A 299 -17.30 1.45 -14.28
C ASP A 299 -18.26 0.31 -14.64
N ASP A 300 -18.20 -0.22 -15.86
CA ASP A 300 -19.12 -1.24 -16.38
C ASP A 300 -18.43 -2.56 -16.77
N GLY A 301 -17.09 -2.54 -16.81
CA GLY A 301 -16.29 -3.70 -17.20
C GLY A 301 -16.32 -3.98 -18.70
N VAL A 302 -16.67 -2.99 -19.51
CA VAL A 302 -16.68 -3.00 -20.98
C VAL A 302 -15.88 -1.82 -21.51
N HIS A 303 -16.13 -0.62 -20.99
CA HIS A 303 -15.47 0.62 -21.36
C HIS A 303 -14.39 0.95 -20.32
N TYR A 304 -13.16 1.17 -20.80
CA TYR A 304 -12.00 1.43 -19.95
C TYR A 304 -11.24 2.65 -20.43
N THR A 305 -10.72 3.45 -19.50
CA THR A 305 -9.87 4.59 -19.79
C THR A 305 -8.59 4.52 -18.97
N GLY A 306 -7.46 4.80 -19.59
CA GLY A 306 -6.15 4.90 -18.95
C GLY A 306 -5.24 5.93 -19.62
N TYR A 307 -4.09 6.19 -19.03
CA TYR A 307 -3.14 7.20 -19.49
C TYR A 307 -1.75 6.58 -19.49
N MET A 308 -1.15 6.45 -20.68
CA MET A 308 0.10 5.70 -20.82
C MET A 308 0.90 6.08 -22.04
N TYR A 309 2.17 5.74 -22.04
CA TYR A 309 3.04 5.86 -23.20
C TYR A 309 2.92 4.62 -24.10
N LEU A 310 2.72 4.84 -25.38
CA LEU A 310 2.64 3.80 -26.41
C LEU A 310 3.62 4.06 -27.55
N ASN A 311 4.01 3.00 -28.26
CA ASN A 311 4.81 3.05 -29.47
C ASN A 311 4.33 2.02 -30.49
N GLN A 312 4.87 2.09 -31.72
CA GLN A 312 4.47 1.22 -32.85
C GLN A 312 4.97 -0.22 -32.74
N ASN A 313 5.80 -0.55 -31.74
CA ASN A 313 6.41 -1.89 -31.64
C ASN A 313 5.42 -2.97 -31.16
N GLY A 314 4.31 -2.56 -30.58
CA GLY A 314 3.19 -3.42 -30.26
C GLY A 314 2.84 -3.48 -28.78
N PHE A 315 1.56 -3.79 -28.51
CA PHE A 315 1.02 -3.99 -27.16
C PHE A 315 -0.20 -4.91 -27.18
N LYS A 316 -0.64 -5.34 -26.03
CA LYS A 316 -1.89 -6.08 -25.79
C LYS A 316 -2.62 -5.51 -24.58
N PHE A 317 -3.94 -5.75 -24.55
CA PHE A 317 -4.71 -5.55 -23.32
C PHE A 317 -4.94 -6.89 -22.64
N CYS A 318 -4.94 -6.91 -21.30
CA CYS A 318 -5.11 -8.12 -20.49
C CYS A 318 -6.11 -7.86 -19.37
N THR A 319 -7.01 -8.81 -19.10
CA THR A 319 -7.98 -8.67 -18.00
C THR A 319 -7.38 -8.95 -16.62
N GLU A 320 -6.23 -9.61 -16.56
CA GLU A 320 -5.51 -9.94 -15.33
C GLU A 320 -4.01 -9.71 -15.49
N PRO A 321 -3.29 -9.39 -14.40
CA PRO A 321 -1.85 -9.22 -14.45
C PRO A 321 -1.14 -10.55 -14.78
N GLU A 322 0.14 -10.46 -15.12
CA GLU A 322 1.00 -11.63 -15.42
C GLU A 322 0.44 -12.55 -16.54
N TRP A 323 -0.35 -11.99 -17.47
CA TRP A 323 -0.92 -12.71 -18.61
C TRP A 323 -1.94 -13.81 -18.25
N LYS A 324 -2.48 -13.80 -17.04
CA LYS A 324 -3.34 -14.89 -16.54
C LYS A 324 -4.76 -14.87 -17.09
N GLY A 325 -5.32 -13.74 -17.41
CA GLY A 325 -6.70 -13.61 -17.89
C GLY A 325 -6.83 -13.67 -19.41
N THR A 326 -7.87 -13.03 -19.94
CA THR A 326 -8.04 -12.87 -21.38
C THR A 326 -7.08 -11.82 -21.89
N ASN A 327 -6.31 -12.17 -22.93
CA ASN A 327 -5.34 -11.31 -23.58
C ASN A 327 -5.85 -10.90 -24.97
N TYR A 328 -6.02 -9.61 -25.20
CA TYR A 328 -6.53 -9.04 -26.44
C TYR A 328 -5.37 -8.53 -27.29
N GLY A 329 -5.12 -9.19 -28.41
CA GLY A 329 -4.15 -8.79 -29.43
C GLY A 329 -4.77 -7.98 -30.56
N ALA A 330 -4.16 -8.04 -31.76
CA ALA A 330 -4.64 -7.34 -32.94
C ALA A 330 -6.10 -7.70 -33.25
N ASN A 331 -6.91 -6.70 -33.58
CA ASN A 331 -8.36 -6.82 -33.79
C ASN A 331 -9.10 -7.44 -32.58
N PHE A 332 -8.56 -7.26 -31.38
CA PHE A 332 -9.07 -7.86 -30.14
C PHE A 332 -9.16 -9.39 -30.21
N ASP A 333 -8.28 -10.02 -31.00
CA ASP A 333 -8.14 -11.47 -31.03
C ASP A 333 -7.59 -11.98 -29.70
N THR A 334 -8.23 -13.03 -29.17
CA THR A 334 -7.89 -13.65 -27.88
C THR A 334 -7.11 -14.94 -28.02
N THR A 335 -6.66 -15.28 -29.23
CA THR A 335 -5.85 -16.47 -29.49
C THR A 335 -4.53 -16.37 -28.73
N GLU A 336 -4.17 -17.42 -28.00
CA GLU A 336 -2.89 -17.50 -27.32
C GLU A 336 -1.73 -17.38 -28.35
N GLY A 337 -0.77 -16.48 -28.07
CA GLY A 337 0.31 -16.18 -28.98
C GLY A 337 -0.11 -15.39 -30.24
N GLY A 338 -1.35 -14.93 -30.32
CA GLY A 338 -1.85 -14.08 -31.42
C GLY A 338 -1.07 -12.77 -31.57
N PRO A 339 -1.16 -12.09 -32.73
CA PRO A 339 -0.38 -10.90 -33.03
C PRO A 339 -0.72 -9.72 -32.09
N ASP A 340 0.28 -8.85 -31.88
CA ASP A 340 0.12 -7.65 -31.08
C ASP A 340 -0.69 -6.57 -31.79
N ILE A 341 -1.37 -5.73 -31.03
CA ILE A 341 -1.95 -4.47 -31.52
C ILE A 341 -0.78 -3.56 -31.92
N LYS A 342 -0.82 -3.03 -33.12
CA LYS A 342 0.15 -2.04 -33.61
C LYS A 342 -0.55 -0.77 -33.99
N MET A 343 -0.24 0.31 -33.28
CA MET A 343 -0.76 1.63 -33.57
C MET A 343 -0.10 2.21 -34.84
N THR A 344 -0.81 3.09 -35.52
CA THR A 344 -0.30 3.85 -36.66
C THR A 344 0.18 5.24 -36.27
N GLU A 345 -0.26 5.72 -35.12
CA GLU A 345 0.09 6.99 -34.51
C GLU A 345 1.57 7.03 -34.10
N ALA A 346 2.11 8.23 -33.92
CA ALA A 346 3.48 8.42 -33.46
C ALA A 346 3.65 7.85 -32.04
N ALA A 347 4.87 7.47 -31.66
CA ALA A 347 5.17 7.14 -30.27
C ALA A 347 4.92 8.36 -29.38
N GLY A 348 4.21 8.18 -28.26
CA GLY A 348 3.82 9.29 -27.40
C GLY A 348 3.01 8.86 -26.17
N TYR A 349 2.67 9.83 -25.35
CA TYR A 349 1.78 9.62 -24.20
C TYR A 349 0.33 9.86 -24.64
N TYR A 350 -0.55 8.96 -24.26
CA TYR A 350 -1.94 8.98 -24.73
C TYR A 350 -2.94 8.78 -23.58
N LYS A 351 -4.10 9.42 -23.68
CA LYS A 351 -5.33 8.90 -23.11
C LYS A 351 -5.79 7.75 -24.02
N VAL A 352 -6.01 6.60 -23.46
CA VAL A 352 -6.44 5.38 -24.17
C VAL A 352 -7.82 5.02 -23.68
N ASP A 353 -8.79 5.10 -24.58
CA ASP A 353 -10.17 4.66 -24.34
C ASP A 353 -10.37 3.32 -25.08
N VAL A 354 -10.82 2.28 -24.36
CA VAL A 354 -11.03 0.92 -24.90
C VAL A 354 -12.48 0.53 -24.71
N ASP A 355 -13.08 -0.02 -25.75
CA ASP A 355 -14.40 -0.62 -25.72
C ASP A 355 -14.28 -2.12 -26.13
N LEU A 356 -14.49 -3.00 -25.15
CA LEU A 356 -14.39 -4.45 -25.36
C LEU A 356 -15.61 -5.02 -26.12
N GLU A 357 -16.77 -4.36 -26.10
CA GLU A 357 -17.97 -4.80 -26.81
C GLU A 357 -17.83 -4.54 -28.30
N SER A 358 -17.50 -3.31 -28.67
CA SER A 358 -17.23 -2.96 -30.08
C SER A 358 -15.87 -3.43 -30.57
N LYS A 359 -15.00 -3.93 -29.66
CA LYS A 359 -13.64 -4.37 -29.95
C LYS A 359 -12.82 -3.26 -30.63
N SER A 360 -12.80 -2.10 -30.00
CA SER A 360 -12.13 -0.90 -30.50
C SER A 360 -11.39 -0.16 -29.41
N TYR A 361 -10.44 0.68 -29.82
CA TYR A 361 -9.78 1.64 -28.94
C TYR A 361 -9.57 2.97 -29.65
N VAL A 362 -9.48 4.04 -28.83
CA VAL A 362 -9.20 5.40 -29.31
C VAL A 362 -8.00 5.96 -28.56
N LEU A 363 -7.08 6.59 -29.28
CA LEU A 363 -5.89 7.25 -28.74
C LEU A 363 -6.07 8.77 -28.85
N THR A 364 -6.07 9.47 -27.71
CA THR A 364 -6.05 10.93 -27.67
C THR A 364 -4.67 11.38 -27.17
N PRO A 365 -3.88 12.11 -27.96
CA PRO A 365 -2.52 12.46 -27.59
C PRO A 365 -2.48 13.41 -26.40
N ILE A 366 -1.52 13.20 -25.51
CA ILE A 366 -1.17 14.08 -24.39
C ILE A 366 0.23 14.59 -24.68
N GLU A 367 0.30 15.81 -25.20
CA GLU A 367 1.57 16.41 -25.63
C GLU A 367 2.39 16.97 -24.46
N SER A 368 1.72 17.37 -23.37
CA SER A 368 2.35 17.89 -22.18
C SER A 368 1.56 17.57 -20.91
N ILE A 369 2.26 17.46 -19.79
CA ILE A 369 1.69 17.54 -18.45
C ILE A 369 2.53 18.53 -17.65
N GLY A 370 1.89 19.34 -16.81
CA GLY A 370 2.59 20.28 -15.95
C GLY A 370 1.90 20.51 -14.61
N VAL A 371 2.65 21.09 -13.68
CA VAL A 371 2.19 21.47 -12.34
C VAL A 371 1.58 22.86 -12.39
N ILE A 372 0.34 23.00 -11.93
CA ILE A 372 -0.42 24.26 -11.90
C ILE A 372 -1.08 24.39 -10.52
N GLY A 373 -1.34 25.62 -10.07
CA GLY A 373 -2.05 25.86 -8.81
C GLY A 373 -1.51 27.05 -8.05
N SER A 374 -2.19 27.46 -6.99
CA SER A 374 -1.80 28.66 -6.21
C SER A 374 -0.41 28.55 -5.58
N ALA A 375 0.09 27.33 -5.34
CA ALA A 375 1.45 27.08 -4.83
C ALA A 375 2.51 27.07 -5.93
N SER A 376 2.13 26.89 -7.19
CA SER A 376 3.05 26.85 -8.34
C SER A 376 3.62 28.24 -8.65
N PRO A 377 4.84 28.37 -9.19
CA PRO A 377 5.47 29.64 -9.56
C PRO A 377 4.60 30.53 -10.46
N ASN A 378 3.81 29.93 -11.33
CA ASN A 378 2.96 30.63 -12.27
C ASN A 378 1.47 30.72 -11.82
N GLY A 379 1.17 30.27 -10.60
CA GLY A 379 -0.21 30.24 -10.09
C GLY A 379 -1.11 29.36 -10.95
N TRP A 380 -2.32 29.86 -11.23
CA TRP A 380 -3.31 29.20 -12.10
C TRP A 380 -3.24 29.66 -13.57
N ASP A 381 -2.30 30.56 -13.91
CA ASP A 381 -2.20 31.16 -15.24
C ASP A 381 -1.56 30.20 -16.24
N SER A 382 -0.48 29.54 -15.86
CA SER A 382 0.20 28.56 -16.69
C SER A 382 0.88 27.47 -15.87
N GLU A 383 1.00 26.27 -16.45
CA GLU A 383 1.71 25.18 -15.80
C GLU A 383 3.22 25.33 -15.84
N VAL A 384 3.90 24.74 -14.84
CA VAL A 384 5.34 24.42 -14.91
C VAL A 384 5.45 23.06 -15.59
N PRO A 385 6.07 22.96 -16.79
CA PRO A 385 6.05 21.74 -17.57
C PRO A 385 6.86 20.62 -16.88
N MET A 386 6.37 19.39 -17.01
CA MET A 386 7.05 18.16 -16.63
C MET A 386 7.64 17.48 -17.88
N THR A 387 8.67 16.68 -17.68
CA THR A 387 9.29 15.86 -18.73
C THR A 387 8.90 14.39 -18.54
N TYR A 388 8.46 13.72 -19.59
CA TYR A 388 8.20 12.28 -19.53
C TYR A 388 9.51 11.49 -19.52
N ILE A 389 9.69 10.63 -18.54
CA ILE A 389 10.78 9.67 -18.41
C ILE A 389 10.22 8.29 -18.77
N PRO A 390 10.68 7.68 -19.87
CA PRO A 390 10.14 6.39 -20.33
C PRO A 390 10.56 5.24 -19.40
N TYR A 391 9.91 4.10 -19.57
CA TYR A 391 10.26 2.85 -18.91
C TYR A 391 11.74 2.51 -19.11
N ASN A 392 12.41 2.18 -18.00
CA ASN A 392 13.81 1.80 -18.02
C ASN A 392 13.96 0.27 -18.04
N ASN A 393 14.44 -0.26 -19.16
CA ASN A 393 14.64 -1.70 -19.35
C ASN A 393 15.69 -2.33 -18.42
N GLU A 394 16.65 -1.56 -17.92
CA GLU A 394 17.71 -2.07 -17.03
C GLU A 394 17.24 -2.15 -15.59
N THR A 395 16.68 -1.05 -15.06
CA THR A 395 16.22 -0.95 -13.67
C THR A 395 14.81 -1.46 -13.47
N LYS A 396 14.04 -1.67 -14.57
CA LYS A 396 12.61 -2.00 -14.56
C LYS A 396 11.75 -0.89 -13.93
N GLU A 397 12.26 0.33 -13.85
CA GLU A 397 11.50 1.49 -13.37
C GLU A 397 10.42 1.84 -14.41
N ILE A 398 9.18 1.93 -13.96
CA ILE A 398 8.04 2.31 -14.80
C ILE A 398 8.14 3.77 -15.23
N GLY A 399 7.58 4.10 -16.40
CA GLY A 399 7.60 5.47 -16.92
C GLY A 399 6.79 6.44 -16.06
N TYR A 400 7.24 7.68 -15.97
CA TYR A 400 6.62 8.74 -15.18
C TYR A 400 6.90 10.13 -15.78
N TRP A 401 6.10 11.11 -15.39
CA TRP A 401 6.38 12.52 -15.64
C TRP A 401 7.18 13.11 -14.48
N GLU A 402 8.17 13.95 -14.78
CA GLU A 402 9.07 14.51 -13.76
C GLU A 402 9.25 16.03 -13.93
N VAL A 403 9.24 16.75 -12.82
CA VAL A 403 9.80 18.10 -12.71
C VAL A 403 10.78 18.12 -11.54
N LYS A 404 11.95 18.71 -11.76
CA LYS A 404 13.00 18.88 -10.72
C LYS A 404 13.09 20.31 -10.27
N ASP A 405 13.49 20.52 -9.02
CA ASP A 405 13.80 21.82 -8.43
C ASP A 405 12.62 22.82 -8.51
N ILE A 406 11.37 22.35 -8.55
CA ILE A 406 10.22 23.25 -8.52
C ILE A 406 10.08 23.88 -7.12
N THR A 407 10.07 25.20 -7.05
CA THR A 407 9.84 25.92 -5.80
C THR A 407 8.35 26.20 -5.65
N LEU A 408 7.74 25.62 -4.62
CA LEU A 408 6.33 25.80 -4.27
C LEU A 408 6.21 26.74 -3.06
N THR A 409 5.10 27.48 -2.99
CA THR A 409 4.66 28.20 -1.78
C THR A 409 3.63 27.35 -1.04
N ASP A 410 3.21 27.79 0.16
CA ASP A 410 2.03 27.21 0.82
C ASP A 410 0.79 27.43 -0.05
N GLY A 411 0.01 26.39 -0.32
CA GLY A 411 -1.16 26.47 -1.18
C GLY A 411 -1.57 25.12 -1.75
N VAL A 412 -2.04 25.13 -2.99
CA VAL A 412 -2.52 23.92 -3.66
C VAL A 412 -1.94 23.78 -5.07
N ILE A 413 -1.84 22.53 -5.53
CA ILE A 413 -1.45 22.20 -6.91
C ILE A 413 -2.41 21.18 -7.53
N LYS A 414 -2.37 21.11 -8.85
CA LYS A 414 -2.90 20.05 -9.71
C LYS A 414 -1.88 19.72 -10.80
N PHE A 415 -2.11 18.62 -11.49
CA PHE A 415 -1.38 18.26 -12.71
C PHE A 415 -2.34 18.40 -13.89
N ARG A 416 -1.99 19.22 -14.88
CA ARG A 416 -2.86 19.51 -16.04
C ARG A 416 -2.19 19.03 -17.34
N GLY A 417 -2.99 18.40 -18.20
CA GLY A 417 -2.55 17.96 -19.53
C GLY A 417 -2.76 19.04 -20.58
N ASN A 418 -1.89 19.06 -21.60
CA ASN A 418 -1.99 19.86 -22.81
C ASN A 418 -2.13 21.38 -22.59
N ASN A 419 -1.76 21.88 -21.43
CA ASN A 419 -1.92 23.29 -21.03
C ASN A 419 -3.37 23.81 -21.25
N ASP A 420 -4.35 22.94 -21.09
CA ASP A 420 -5.75 23.20 -21.41
C ASP A 420 -6.68 22.54 -20.39
N TRP A 421 -7.65 23.32 -19.88
CA TRP A 421 -8.69 22.81 -18.98
C TRP A 421 -9.83 22.11 -19.73
N ASP A 422 -10.10 22.52 -20.95
CA ASP A 422 -11.19 21.99 -21.75
C ASP A 422 -10.92 20.57 -22.28
N CYS A 423 -9.64 20.16 -22.33
CA CYS A 423 -9.29 18.77 -22.66
C CYS A 423 -9.74 17.77 -21.60
N GLY A 424 -10.15 18.21 -20.40
CA GLY A 424 -10.63 17.37 -19.30
C GLY A 424 -9.54 16.53 -18.63
N ILE A 425 -8.26 16.72 -18.97
CA ILE A 425 -7.13 15.93 -18.43
C ILE A 425 -6.47 16.74 -17.32
N ASN A 426 -6.92 16.54 -16.09
CA ASN A 426 -6.29 17.12 -14.92
C ASN A 426 -6.40 16.17 -13.73
N TRP A 427 -5.31 15.98 -13.01
CA TRP A 427 -5.25 15.13 -11.81
C TRP A 427 -5.17 15.97 -10.56
N GLY A 428 -5.99 15.62 -9.57
CA GLY A 428 -5.97 16.17 -8.23
C GLY A 428 -6.36 15.10 -7.20
N GLY A 429 -6.29 15.44 -5.92
CA GLY A 429 -6.61 14.52 -4.82
C GLY A 429 -5.50 14.44 -3.77
N THR A 430 -5.17 13.25 -3.29
CA THR A 430 -4.02 13.02 -2.43
C THR A 430 -2.84 12.48 -3.24
N ALA A 431 -1.62 12.60 -2.71
CA ALA A 431 -0.42 12.15 -3.41
C ALA A 431 -0.47 10.66 -3.81
N ASP A 432 -1.09 9.81 -3.01
CA ASP A 432 -1.19 8.36 -3.24
C ASP A 432 -2.40 7.96 -4.09
N ALA A 433 -3.38 8.86 -4.27
CA ALA A 433 -4.61 8.58 -5.01
C ALA A 433 -5.09 9.85 -5.72
N LEU A 434 -4.62 10.05 -6.94
CA LEU A 434 -5.03 11.14 -7.82
C LEU A 434 -6.18 10.68 -8.70
N THR A 435 -7.14 11.56 -8.91
CA THR A 435 -8.29 11.33 -9.82
C THR A 435 -8.41 12.45 -10.84
N ILE A 436 -8.95 12.12 -12.01
CA ILE A 436 -9.31 13.12 -13.02
C ILE A 436 -10.43 14.00 -12.45
N GLY A 437 -10.25 15.32 -12.57
CA GLY A 437 -11.18 16.29 -11.99
C GLY A 437 -11.19 16.33 -10.45
N GLY A 438 -10.29 15.57 -9.77
CA GLY A 438 -10.20 15.50 -8.32
C GLY A 438 -9.92 16.84 -7.64
N PRO A 439 -10.08 16.93 -6.30
CA PRO A 439 -9.84 18.16 -5.56
C PRO A 439 -8.38 18.62 -5.66
N ASP A 440 -8.16 19.90 -5.39
CA ASP A 440 -6.82 20.47 -5.37
C ASP A 440 -5.97 19.82 -4.25
N MET A 441 -4.71 19.49 -4.54
CA MET A 441 -3.80 18.87 -3.58
C MET A 441 -3.05 19.94 -2.78
N ALA A 442 -3.22 19.93 -1.46
CA ALA A 442 -2.52 20.85 -0.56
C ALA A 442 -1.02 20.53 -0.48
N VAL A 443 -0.17 21.55 -0.52
CA VAL A 443 1.27 21.45 -0.43
C VAL A 443 1.84 22.55 0.49
N THR A 444 3.00 22.28 1.08
CA THR A 444 3.75 23.25 1.90
C THR A 444 4.89 23.88 1.11
N ALA A 445 5.29 25.07 1.50
CA ALA A 445 6.42 25.79 0.88
C ALA A 445 7.71 24.97 0.90
N GLY A 446 8.45 24.99 -0.19
CA GLY A 446 9.73 24.30 -0.34
C GLY A 446 10.13 24.07 -1.79
N THR A 447 11.32 23.56 -1.99
CA THR A 447 11.80 23.09 -3.30
C THR A 447 11.63 21.58 -3.39
N TYR A 448 11.04 21.11 -4.48
CA TYR A 448 10.69 19.70 -4.64
C TYR A 448 11.17 19.13 -5.98
N ASP A 449 11.48 17.84 -5.95
CA ASP A 449 11.43 17.00 -7.14
C ASP A 449 10.09 16.23 -7.11
N ILE A 450 9.33 16.27 -8.20
CA ILE A 450 8.00 15.64 -8.29
C ILE A 450 8.01 14.63 -9.43
N LYS A 451 7.64 13.38 -9.13
CA LYS A 451 7.32 12.34 -10.11
C LYS A 451 5.81 12.12 -10.13
N LEU A 452 5.20 12.13 -11.29
CA LEU A 452 3.78 11.81 -11.50
C LEU A 452 3.66 10.53 -12.31
N TYR A 453 2.96 9.56 -11.76
CA TYR A 453 2.49 8.35 -12.43
C TYR A 453 1.03 8.58 -12.81
N ALA A 454 0.82 9.10 -14.02
CA ALA A 454 -0.49 9.51 -14.51
C ALA A 454 -1.23 8.34 -15.17
N TRP A 455 -1.58 7.34 -14.36
CA TRP A 455 -2.29 6.13 -14.79
C TRP A 455 -3.81 6.32 -14.86
N ALA A 456 -4.54 5.24 -14.68
CA ALA A 456 -5.99 5.26 -14.64
C ALA A 456 -6.55 6.08 -13.46
N ASN A 457 -7.78 6.51 -13.59
CA ASN A 457 -8.51 7.27 -12.59
C ASN A 457 -8.54 6.54 -11.23
N GLY A 458 -8.14 7.22 -10.16
CA GLY A 458 -8.05 6.67 -8.80
C GLY A 458 -6.80 5.80 -8.53
N TYR A 459 -5.98 5.54 -9.55
CA TYR A 459 -4.71 4.80 -9.43
C TYR A 459 -3.49 5.67 -9.74
N ALA A 460 -3.69 6.86 -10.29
CA ALA A 460 -2.62 7.82 -10.48
C ALA A 460 -2.09 8.31 -9.13
N LYS A 461 -0.77 8.53 -9.06
CA LYS A 461 -0.11 9.00 -7.85
C LYS A 461 1.06 9.92 -8.17
N CYS A 462 1.47 10.73 -7.19
CA CYS A 462 2.71 11.48 -7.30
C CYS A 462 3.63 11.21 -6.09
N VAL A 463 4.93 11.33 -6.34
CA VAL A 463 5.96 11.28 -5.30
C VAL A 463 6.62 12.64 -5.26
N MET A 464 6.55 13.30 -4.12
CA MET A 464 7.15 14.62 -3.89
C MET A 464 8.32 14.50 -2.91
N THR A 465 9.53 14.77 -3.40
CA THR A 465 10.74 14.75 -2.57
C THR A 465 11.16 16.17 -2.28
N LYS A 466 11.04 16.60 -1.03
CA LYS A 466 11.50 17.93 -0.57
C LYS A 466 13.01 17.93 -0.44
N LYS A 467 13.66 18.99 -0.91
CA LYS A 467 15.11 19.20 -0.80
C LYS A 467 15.49 19.98 0.45
#